data_d1d99fe52cf13ea350d8615ddc91e845
#
_entry.id   d1d99fe52cf13ea350d8615ddc91e845
#
_cell.length_a   1.000
_cell.length_b   1.000
_cell.length_c   1.000
_cell.angle_alpha   90.00
_cell.angle_beta   90.00
_cell.angle_gamma   90.00
#
_symmetry.space_group_name_H-M   'P 1'
#
loop_
_entity.id
_entity.type
_entity.pdbx_description
1 polymer ?
#
loop_
_entity_poly.entity_id
_entity_poly.type
_entity_poly.pdbx_seq_one_letter_code
_entity_poly.pdbx_strand_id
1 'polypeptide(L)'
;FSLYNPSQGALGQRAVLAKVFSLPADQIRVISPDTGGCFGVRGEVHSEVCVAAFAAMALNRPIKYTGDRSEMFLSDNHGRDNLTEVTGSFDTDGNLLAVRIETTANLGAYCSNAGPFVPTMAGGRIVGSVYRIPHIHHSVRCVFTNTMPVGAYRGAGRPEACYVMERL
;
A
#
# COMPACT_ATOMS: atom_id res chain seq x y z
N PHE A 1 -17.12 7.64 -19.49
CA PHE A 1 -16.78 8.89 -18.81
C PHE A 1 -15.28 9.18 -18.86
N SER A 2 -14.90 10.45 -18.62
CA SER A 2 -13.51 10.86 -18.48
C SER A 2 -13.25 11.31 -17.03
N LEU A 3 -12.18 10.79 -16.42
CA LEU A 3 -11.74 11.14 -15.09
C LEU A 3 -10.37 11.83 -15.16
N TYR A 4 -10.26 13.03 -14.61
CA TYR A 4 -9.00 13.73 -14.38
C TYR A 4 -8.62 13.56 -12.91
N ASN A 5 -7.62 12.74 -12.64
CA ASN A 5 -7.23 12.43 -11.27
C ASN A 5 -5.71 12.27 -11.15
N PRO A 6 -5.03 13.04 -10.28
CA PRO A 6 -3.63 12.81 -9.97
C PRO A 6 -3.41 11.37 -9.49
N SER A 7 -2.49 10.62 -10.12
CA SER A 7 -2.32 9.21 -9.79
C SER A 7 -0.90 8.69 -10.06
N GLN A 8 -0.60 7.53 -9.50
CA GLN A 8 0.62 6.76 -9.79
C GLN A 8 0.44 5.76 -10.95
N GLY A 9 -0.65 5.85 -11.70
CA GLY A 9 -0.88 4.97 -12.85
C GLY A 9 -2.32 5.02 -13.34
N ALA A 10 -2.58 5.79 -14.39
CA ALA A 10 -3.90 5.94 -14.98
C ALA A 10 -4.51 4.60 -15.46
N LEU A 11 -3.69 3.69 -15.99
CA LEU A 11 -4.15 2.38 -16.45
C LEU A 11 -4.62 1.50 -15.30
N GLY A 12 -3.91 1.51 -14.17
CA GLY A 12 -4.31 0.77 -12.97
C GLY A 12 -5.64 1.28 -12.41
N GLN A 13 -5.79 2.60 -12.31
CA GLN A 13 -7.05 3.21 -11.87
C GLN A 13 -8.21 2.88 -12.82
N ARG A 14 -7.99 2.93 -14.13
CA ARG A 14 -9.00 2.53 -15.12
C ARG A 14 -9.47 1.10 -14.90
N ALA A 15 -8.55 0.17 -14.67
CA ALA A 15 -8.89 -1.23 -14.44
C ALA A 15 -9.72 -1.44 -13.15
N VAL A 16 -9.41 -0.71 -12.09
CA VAL A 16 -10.20 -0.76 -10.84
C VAL A 16 -11.59 -0.17 -11.05
N LEU A 17 -11.69 1.01 -11.68
CA LEU A 17 -12.97 1.67 -11.95
C LEU A 17 -13.88 0.84 -12.87
N ALA A 18 -13.30 0.14 -13.85
CA ALA A 18 -14.04 -0.79 -14.72
C ALA A 18 -14.73 -1.90 -13.90
N LYS A 19 -14.03 -2.43 -12.89
CA LYS A 19 -14.60 -3.44 -11.97
C LYS A 19 -15.65 -2.82 -11.05
N VAL A 20 -15.36 -1.68 -10.44
CA VAL A 20 -16.28 -1.00 -9.49
C VAL A 20 -17.63 -0.68 -10.15
N PHE A 21 -17.58 -0.17 -11.38
CA PHE A 21 -18.81 0.25 -12.10
C PHE A 21 -19.37 -0.84 -13.03
N SER A 22 -18.71 -2.00 -13.12
CA SER A 22 -19.09 -3.06 -14.07
C SER A 22 -19.19 -2.56 -15.50
N LEU A 23 -18.26 -1.69 -15.91
CA LEU A 23 -18.20 -1.10 -17.24
C LEU A 23 -17.01 -1.65 -18.04
N PRO A 24 -17.15 -1.77 -19.37
CA PRO A 24 -16.02 -2.02 -20.25
C PRO A 24 -14.94 -0.95 -20.09
N ALA A 25 -13.66 -1.37 -20.05
CA ALA A 25 -12.54 -0.45 -19.80
C ALA A 25 -12.39 0.63 -20.89
N ASP A 26 -12.83 0.38 -22.11
CA ASP A 26 -12.82 1.34 -23.22
C ASP A 26 -13.83 2.49 -23.05
N GLN A 27 -14.84 2.31 -22.20
CA GLN A 27 -15.79 3.37 -21.82
C GLN A 27 -15.26 4.30 -20.74
N ILE A 28 -14.07 4.00 -20.18
CA ILE A 28 -13.45 4.77 -19.10
C ILE A 28 -12.13 5.34 -19.57
N ARG A 29 -12.01 6.66 -19.55
CA ARG A 29 -10.78 7.39 -19.81
C ARG A 29 -10.26 8.00 -18.52
N VAL A 30 -9.08 7.57 -18.06
CA VAL A 30 -8.40 8.18 -16.91
C VAL A 30 -7.23 9.01 -17.41
N ILE A 31 -7.19 10.25 -17.01
CA ILE A 31 -6.15 11.23 -17.35
C ILE A 31 -5.48 11.64 -16.05
N SER A 32 -4.19 11.36 -15.94
CA SER A 32 -3.39 11.81 -14.81
C SER A 32 -2.57 13.02 -15.26
N PRO A 33 -2.97 14.23 -14.86
CA PRO A 33 -2.20 15.44 -15.14
C PRO A 33 -0.94 15.49 -14.26
N ASP A 34 -0.20 16.59 -14.38
CA ASP A 34 0.95 16.85 -13.50
C ASP A 34 0.55 16.73 -12.04
N THR A 35 1.33 15.94 -11.30
CA THR A 35 1.00 15.54 -9.94
C THR A 35 2.05 16.06 -8.98
N GLY A 36 1.63 16.73 -7.93
CA GLY A 36 2.51 17.31 -6.89
C GLY A 36 3.12 16.30 -5.92
N GLY A 37 3.04 15.01 -6.23
CA GLY A 37 3.55 13.90 -5.44
C GLY A 37 2.51 12.82 -5.19
N CYS A 38 2.97 11.56 -5.05
CA CYS A 38 2.10 10.40 -4.92
C CYS A 38 2.44 9.53 -3.71
N PHE A 39 3.69 9.19 -3.50
CA PHE A 39 4.29 8.50 -2.34
C PHE A 39 3.63 7.17 -1.95
N GLY A 40 2.89 6.54 -2.85
CA GLY A 40 2.15 5.29 -2.62
C GLY A 40 0.65 5.50 -2.50
N VAL A 41 0.20 6.51 -1.75
CA VAL A 41 -1.21 6.78 -1.47
C VAL A 41 -2.03 6.98 -2.76
N ARG A 42 -1.47 7.66 -3.75
CA ARG A 42 -2.13 7.91 -5.04
C ARG A 42 -2.08 6.71 -6.01
N GLY A 43 -1.54 5.58 -5.59
CA GLY A 43 -1.59 4.32 -6.35
C GLY A 43 -2.96 3.64 -6.31
N GLU A 44 -3.80 4.00 -5.34
CA GLU A 44 -5.12 3.43 -5.13
C GLU A 44 -6.23 4.32 -5.69
N VAL A 45 -7.41 3.71 -5.87
CA VAL A 45 -8.64 4.44 -6.18
C VAL A 45 -9.38 4.68 -4.88
N HIS A 46 -9.37 5.92 -4.41
CA HIS A 46 -10.05 6.31 -3.19
C HIS A 46 -11.56 6.38 -3.38
N SER A 47 -12.30 6.26 -2.28
CA SER A 47 -13.77 6.28 -2.28
C SER A 47 -14.35 7.52 -2.93
N GLU A 48 -13.75 8.68 -2.70
CA GLU A 48 -14.14 9.98 -3.23
C GLU A 48 -14.10 10.01 -4.77
N VAL A 49 -13.11 9.32 -5.35
CA VAL A 49 -13.00 9.19 -6.82
C VAL A 49 -14.19 8.41 -7.37
N CYS A 50 -14.56 7.32 -6.70
CA CYS A 50 -15.71 6.53 -7.09
C CYS A 50 -17.02 7.32 -6.94
N VAL A 51 -17.19 8.03 -5.83
CA VAL A 51 -18.38 8.85 -5.58
C VAL A 51 -18.51 9.98 -6.60
N ALA A 52 -17.41 10.68 -6.90
CA ALA A 52 -17.40 11.75 -7.90
C ALA A 52 -17.74 11.21 -9.32
N ALA A 53 -17.16 10.07 -9.69
CA ALA A 53 -17.45 9.42 -10.97
C ALA A 53 -18.92 8.95 -11.06
N PHE A 54 -19.43 8.35 -10.00
CA PHE A 54 -20.85 7.95 -9.90
C PHE A 54 -21.79 9.14 -10.04
N ALA A 55 -21.52 10.21 -9.29
CA ALA A 55 -22.34 11.42 -9.34
C ALA A 55 -22.33 12.06 -10.75
N ALA A 56 -21.17 12.08 -11.42
CA ALA A 56 -21.07 12.60 -12.79
C ALA A 56 -21.92 11.79 -13.78
N MET A 57 -21.94 10.47 -13.66
CA MET A 57 -22.77 9.60 -14.49
C MET A 57 -24.26 9.76 -14.17
N ALA A 58 -24.62 9.75 -12.89
CA ALA A 58 -26.02 9.83 -12.45
C ALA A 58 -26.67 11.18 -12.81
N LEU A 59 -25.92 12.26 -12.71
CA LEU A 59 -26.40 13.62 -13.00
C LEU A 59 -26.17 14.06 -14.44
N ASN A 60 -25.42 13.26 -15.21
CA ASN A 60 -24.97 13.60 -16.58
C ASN A 60 -24.33 15.01 -16.64
N ARG A 61 -23.46 15.31 -15.68
CA ARG A 61 -22.78 16.61 -15.53
C ARG A 61 -21.34 16.45 -15.08
N PRO A 62 -20.43 17.35 -15.43
CA PRO A 62 -19.11 17.40 -14.83
C PRO A 62 -19.20 17.62 -13.32
N ILE A 63 -18.47 16.81 -12.56
CA ILE A 63 -18.34 16.93 -11.11
C ILE A 63 -16.88 17.20 -10.78
N LYS A 64 -16.62 18.14 -9.89
CA LYS A 64 -15.32 18.40 -9.33
C LYS A 64 -15.36 18.17 -7.82
N TYR A 65 -14.46 17.35 -7.34
CA TYR A 65 -14.19 17.17 -5.91
C TYR A 65 -12.79 17.71 -5.59
N THR A 66 -12.65 18.36 -4.48
CA THR A 66 -11.36 18.80 -3.94
C THR A 66 -11.39 18.56 -2.44
N GLY A 67 -10.66 17.54 -1.99
CA GLY A 67 -10.50 17.26 -0.57
C GLY A 67 -9.63 18.30 0.12
N ASP A 68 -9.98 18.68 1.32
CA ASP A 68 -9.13 19.47 2.16
C ASP A 68 -8.11 18.59 2.93
N ARG A 69 -7.22 19.22 3.66
CA ARG A 69 -6.17 18.50 4.41
C ARG A 69 -6.73 17.65 5.54
N SER A 70 -7.78 18.09 6.20
CA SER A 70 -8.42 17.37 7.29
C SER A 70 -9.14 16.13 6.78
N GLU A 71 -9.86 16.25 5.67
CA GLU A 71 -10.49 15.10 4.99
C GLU A 71 -9.45 14.04 4.61
N MET A 72 -8.31 14.46 4.06
CA MET A 72 -7.24 13.53 3.69
C MET A 72 -6.67 12.76 4.89
N PHE A 73 -6.50 13.41 6.04
CA PHE A 73 -6.06 12.73 7.26
C PHE A 73 -7.09 11.74 7.81
N LEU A 74 -8.35 11.92 7.49
CA LEU A 74 -9.43 11.03 7.94
C LEU A 74 -9.70 9.87 6.96
N SER A 75 -9.40 10.04 5.67
CA SER A 75 -9.78 9.09 4.62
C SER A 75 -8.62 8.34 3.97
N ASP A 76 -7.41 8.89 3.95
CA ASP A 76 -6.26 8.23 3.32
C ASP A 76 -5.78 7.02 4.14
N ASN A 77 -5.33 5.98 3.43
CA ASN A 77 -4.73 4.81 4.06
C ASN A 77 -3.45 5.17 4.79
N HIS A 78 -3.21 4.51 5.92
CA HIS A 78 -1.94 4.62 6.65
C HIS A 78 -0.89 3.70 6.04
N GLY A 79 0.38 3.99 6.28
CA GLY A 79 1.49 3.06 6.04
C GLY A 79 2.04 2.53 7.36
N ARG A 80 2.67 1.35 7.32
CA ARG A 80 3.51 0.80 8.40
C ARG A 80 2.80 0.62 9.75
N ASP A 81 2.24 -0.56 9.94
CA ASP A 81 1.70 -0.96 11.24
C ASP A 81 1.96 -2.45 11.44
N ASN A 82 3.20 -2.76 11.82
CA ASN A 82 3.69 -4.11 12.01
C ASN A 82 4.25 -4.28 13.41
N LEU A 83 3.90 -5.40 14.04
CA LEU A 83 4.60 -5.94 15.20
C LEU A 83 5.52 -7.05 14.69
N THR A 84 6.83 -6.89 14.90
CA THR A 84 7.84 -7.84 14.39
C THR A 84 8.73 -8.30 15.52
N GLU A 85 8.84 -9.63 15.67
CA GLU A 85 9.79 -10.29 16.52
C GLU A 85 10.94 -10.83 15.66
N VAL A 86 12.17 -10.61 16.09
CA VAL A 86 13.36 -11.07 15.38
C VAL A 86 14.31 -11.79 16.33
N THR A 87 14.83 -12.91 15.87
CA THR A 87 15.86 -13.69 16.58
C THR A 87 17.01 -13.99 15.64
N GLY A 88 18.23 -13.66 16.05
CA GLY A 88 19.46 -13.97 15.33
C GLY A 88 20.28 -15.03 16.05
N SER A 89 20.92 -15.93 15.29
CA SER A 89 21.95 -16.85 15.78
C SER A 89 23.30 -16.43 15.22
N PHE A 90 24.26 -16.27 16.10
CA PHE A 90 25.62 -15.83 15.77
C PHE A 90 26.64 -16.88 16.14
N ASP A 91 27.77 -16.96 15.44
CA ASP A 91 28.96 -17.68 15.87
C ASP A 91 29.78 -16.86 16.88
N THR A 92 30.87 -17.45 17.36
CA THR A 92 31.77 -16.80 18.33
C THR A 92 32.50 -15.58 17.76
N ASP A 93 32.58 -15.47 16.45
CA ASP A 93 33.23 -14.36 15.74
C ASP A 93 32.23 -13.24 15.38
N GLY A 94 30.96 -13.40 15.76
CA GLY A 94 29.90 -12.44 15.51
C GLY A 94 29.27 -12.52 14.11
N ASN A 95 29.56 -13.60 13.35
CA ASN A 95 28.89 -13.78 12.06
C ASN A 95 27.45 -14.26 12.26
N LEU A 96 26.52 -13.69 11.54
CA LEU A 96 25.10 -14.04 11.58
C LEU A 96 24.88 -15.34 10.79
N LEU A 97 24.52 -16.42 11.47
CA LEU A 97 24.31 -17.75 10.89
C LEU A 97 22.87 -17.96 10.45
N ALA A 98 21.91 -17.46 11.21
CA ALA A 98 20.50 -17.61 10.92
C ALA A 98 19.68 -16.45 11.50
N VAL A 99 18.58 -16.11 10.83
CA VAL A 99 17.59 -15.13 11.31
C VAL A 99 16.19 -15.72 11.20
N ARG A 100 15.43 -15.58 12.27
CA ARG A 100 13.99 -15.85 12.30
C ARG A 100 13.25 -14.53 12.52
N ILE A 101 12.31 -14.22 11.63
CA ILE A 101 11.50 -13.01 11.65
C ILE A 101 10.02 -13.40 11.61
N GLU A 102 9.27 -12.99 12.61
CA GLU A 102 7.84 -13.23 12.72
C GLU A 102 7.12 -11.89 12.79
N THR A 103 6.29 -11.60 11.79
CA THR A 103 5.59 -10.32 11.66
C THR A 103 4.09 -10.51 11.75
N THR A 104 3.45 -9.78 12.65
CA THR A 104 2.00 -9.54 12.63
C THR A 104 1.75 -8.18 12.00
N ALA A 105 1.14 -8.19 10.83
CA ALA A 105 0.88 -6.99 10.03
C ALA A 105 -0.59 -6.60 10.10
N ASN A 106 -0.87 -5.38 10.53
CA ASN A 106 -2.22 -4.82 10.53
C ASN A 106 -2.65 -4.48 9.10
N LEU A 107 -3.87 -4.87 8.73
CA LEU A 107 -4.52 -4.49 7.47
C LEU A 107 -5.56 -3.37 7.68
N GLY A 108 -5.89 -3.06 8.94
CA GLY A 108 -7.01 -2.17 9.28
C GLY A 108 -8.36 -2.85 9.14
N ALA A 109 -9.43 -2.07 9.01
CA ALA A 109 -10.81 -2.56 8.99
C ALA A 109 -11.17 -3.30 7.70
N TYR A 110 -10.47 -3.03 6.61
CA TYR A 110 -10.62 -3.71 5.32
C TYR A 110 -9.33 -3.61 4.51
N CYS A 111 -9.16 -4.49 3.52
CA CYS A 111 -7.95 -4.49 2.68
C CYS A 111 -7.92 -3.28 1.75
N SER A 112 -6.83 -2.54 1.79
CA SER A 112 -6.40 -1.75 0.64
C SER A 112 -5.81 -2.66 -0.46
N ASN A 113 -5.67 -2.14 -1.67
CA ASN A 113 -5.09 -2.93 -2.78
C ASN A 113 -3.66 -3.42 -2.50
N ALA A 114 -2.89 -2.67 -1.74
CA ALA A 114 -1.50 -2.96 -1.44
C ALA A 114 -1.27 -3.50 -0.01
N GLY A 115 -2.29 -3.51 0.84
CA GLY A 115 -2.18 -3.88 2.26
C GLY A 115 -1.47 -5.20 2.49
N PRO A 116 -1.98 -6.32 1.98
CA PRO A 116 -1.32 -7.61 2.16
C PRO A 116 0.02 -7.74 1.42
N PHE A 117 0.15 -7.09 0.27
CA PHE A 117 1.36 -7.17 -0.54
C PHE A 117 2.58 -6.54 0.13
N VAL A 118 2.39 -5.43 0.84
CA VAL A 118 3.49 -4.67 1.44
C VAL A 118 4.27 -5.49 2.47
N PRO A 119 3.66 -6.06 3.52
CA PRO A 119 4.41 -6.82 4.52
C PRO A 119 4.90 -8.18 4.01
N THR A 120 4.18 -8.82 3.08
CA THR A 120 4.52 -10.16 2.60
C THR A 120 5.55 -10.12 1.46
N MET A 121 5.19 -9.59 0.30
CA MET A 121 6.01 -9.68 -0.90
C MET A 121 7.04 -8.56 -1.00
N ALA A 122 6.67 -7.32 -0.68
CA ALA A 122 7.58 -6.19 -0.84
C ALA A 122 8.65 -6.17 0.26
N GLY A 123 8.28 -6.39 1.51
CA GLY A 123 9.22 -6.49 2.63
C GLY A 123 9.97 -7.82 2.64
N GLY A 124 9.26 -8.93 2.46
CA GLY A 124 9.84 -10.27 2.57
C GLY A 124 10.95 -10.57 1.56
N ARG A 125 10.91 -9.98 0.36
CA ARG A 125 11.94 -10.17 -0.66
C ARG A 125 13.29 -9.52 -0.33
N ILE A 126 13.31 -8.58 0.59
CA ILE A 126 14.51 -7.81 0.91
C ILE A 126 14.89 -7.89 2.38
N VAL A 127 14.27 -8.79 3.13
CA VAL A 127 14.45 -8.91 4.57
C VAL A 127 15.91 -9.20 4.98
N GLY A 128 16.68 -9.85 4.12
CA GLY A 128 18.11 -10.07 4.35
C GLY A 128 18.97 -8.82 4.16
N SER A 129 18.40 -7.74 3.62
CA SER A 129 19.10 -6.50 3.31
C SER A 129 20.39 -6.75 2.50
N VAL A 130 21.52 -6.19 2.96
CA VAL A 130 22.86 -6.36 2.34
C VAL A 130 23.70 -7.45 3.01
N TYR A 131 23.17 -8.08 4.03
CA TYR A 131 23.89 -9.03 4.86
C TYR A 131 23.95 -10.42 4.23
N ARG A 132 25.06 -11.10 4.45
CA ARG A 132 25.23 -12.51 4.08
C ARG A 132 24.66 -13.38 5.20
N ILE A 133 23.45 -13.89 5.02
CA ILE A 133 22.75 -14.71 6.00
C ILE A 133 22.46 -16.08 5.37
N PRO A 134 23.09 -17.17 5.83
CA PRO A 134 22.88 -18.50 5.24
C PRO A 134 21.45 -19.01 5.36
N HIS A 135 20.79 -18.70 6.49
CA HIS A 135 19.44 -19.20 6.76
C HIS A 135 18.52 -18.08 7.23
N ILE A 136 17.42 -17.87 6.47
CA ILE A 136 16.40 -16.89 6.83
C ILE A 136 15.05 -17.61 6.88
N HIS A 137 14.36 -17.47 8.01
CA HIS A 137 12.96 -17.80 8.15
C HIS A 137 12.16 -16.53 8.33
N HIS A 138 11.21 -16.27 7.44
CA HIS A 138 10.32 -15.13 7.52
C HIS A 138 8.87 -15.58 7.44
N SER A 139 8.09 -15.26 8.47
CA SER A 139 6.65 -15.55 8.57
C SER A 139 5.88 -14.26 8.75
N VAL A 140 4.78 -14.10 8.01
CA VAL A 140 3.91 -12.93 8.12
C VAL A 140 2.47 -13.38 8.32
N ARG A 141 1.86 -12.88 9.36
CA ARG A 141 0.44 -13.02 9.65
C ARG A 141 -0.25 -11.67 9.48
N CYS A 142 -1.08 -11.54 8.46
CA CYS A 142 -1.91 -10.37 8.25
C CYS A 142 -3.20 -10.48 9.07
N VAL A 143 -3.56 -9.40 9.77
CA VAL A 143 -4.74 -9.35 10.65
C VAL A 143 -5.60 -8.15 10.36
N PHE A 144 -6.91 -8.31 10.44
CA PHE A 144 -7.86 -7.21 10.42
C PHE A 144 -8.03 -6.63 11.82
N THR A 145 -8.22 -5.32 11.89
CA THR A 145 -8.48 -4.58 13.12
C THR A 145 -9.55 -3.51 12.86
N ASN A 146 -9.91 -2.74 13.88
CA ASN A 146 -10.85 -1.62 13.76
C ASN A 146 -10.17 -0.27 13.49
N THR A 147 -8.95 -0.31 12.93
CA THR A 147 -8.19 0.91 12.59
C THR A 147 -8.33 1.26 11.11
N MET A 148 -7.74 2.39 10.72
CA MET A 148 -7.62 2.79 9.32
C MET A 148 -6.93 1.68 8.50
N PRO A 149 -7.38 1.43 7.27
CA PRO A 149 -6.69 0.50 6.37
C PRO A 149 -5.23 0.88 6.16
N VAL A 150 -4.39 -0.14 6.11
CA VAL A 150 -2.96 0.02 5.83
C VAL A 150 -2.69 -0.24 4.36
N GLY A 151 -1.98 0.67 3.73
CA GLY A 151 -1.64 0.63 2.32
C GLY A 151 -0.18 0.93 2.05
N ALA A 152 0.14 1.10 0.78
CA ALA A 152 1.50 1.44 0.39
C ALA A 152 1.83 2.90 0.72
N TYR A 153 2.91 3.11 1.46
CA TYR A 153 3.54 4.40 1.62
C TYR A 153 5.04 4.28 1.32
N ARG A 154 5.64 5.34 0.85
CA ARG A 154 7.03 5.51 0.40
C ARG A 154 8.00 4.47 0.96
N GLY A 155 8.55 3.61 0.11
CA GLY A 155 9.38 2.48 0.49
C GLY A 155 8.64 1.15 0.65
N ALA A 156 7.38 1.15 1.11
CA ALA A 156 6.44 0.02 1.10
C ALA A 156 7.08 -1.33 1.46
N GLY A 157 7.29 -1.59 2.74
CA GLY A 157 7.92 -2.82 3.27
C GLY A 157 9.45 -2.75 3.38
N ARG A 158 10.12 -1.90 2.60
CA ARG A 158 11.58 -1.77 2.65
C ARG A 158 12.09 -1.09 3.92
N PRO A 159 11.51 0.03 4.37
CA PRO A 159 11.89 0.64 5.65
C PRO A 159 11.71 -0.30 6.83
N GLU A 160 10.63 -1.10 6.82
CA GLU A 160 10.34 -2.08 7.87
C GLU A 160 11.42 -3.18 7.91
N ALA A 161 11.78 -3.73 6.75
CA ALA A 161 12.82 -4.74 6.63
C ALA A 161 14.19 -4.20 7.05
N CYS A 162 14.57 -3.02 6.58
CA CYS A 162 15.81 -2.37 6.99
C CYS A 162 15.83 -2.10 8.50
N TYR A 163 14.74 -1.56 9.04
CA TYR A 163 14.65 -1.27 10.48
C TYR A 163 14.86 -2.51 11.34
N VAL A 164 14.26 -3.64 10.96
CA VAL A 164 14.40 -4.91 11.70
C VAL A 164 15.85 -5.39 11.67
N MET A 165 16.46 -5.40 10.49
CA MET A 165 17.82 -5.90 10.32
C MET A 165 18.88 -5.02 10.95
N GLU A 166 18.72 -3.70 10.91
CA GLU A 166 19.68 -2.76 11.52
C GLU A 166 19.55 -2.65 13.05
N ARG A 167 18.53 -3.28 13.62
CA ARG A 167 18.37 -3.36 15.08
C ARG A 167 18.72 -4.71 15.67
N LEU A 168 18.95 -5.71 14.86
CA LEU A 168 19.41 -7.03 15.27
C LEU A 168 20.91 -6.99 15.66
#